data_4314e970738036f4318aa311766a392d
#
_entry.id   4314e970738036f4318aa311766a392d
#
_cell.length_a   1.000
_cell.length_b   1.000
_cell.length_c   1.000
_cell.angle_alpha   90.00
_cell.angle_beta   90.00
_cell.angle_gamma   90.00
#
_symmetry.space_group_name_H-M   'P 1'
#
loop_
_entity.id
_entity.type
_entity.pdbx_description
1 polymer ?
#
loop_
_entity_poly.entity_id
_entity_poly.type
_entity_poly.pdbx_seq_one_letter_code
_entity_poly.pdbx_strand_id
1 'polypeptide(L)'
;MPATAKHYGYRGIMTEQKQKNLIESLQRLIDEQLKLMRQGSCDSARLEQIERQTEVLAGRIAQAKIFEQEKFTADRQKMQRTYNELCLAIRAEQEQVKEAIETVRKGKKAISVYQKNL
;
A
#
# COMPACT_ATOMS: atom_id res chain seq x y z
N MET A 1 -42.40 0.99 -8.12
CA MET A 1 -41.91 0.36 -6.89
C MET A 1 -40.68 -0.48 -7.08
N PRO A 2 -40.82 -1.65 -7.71
CA PRO A 2 -39.66 -2.50 -7.89
C PRO A 2 -38.50 -1.83 -8.60
N ALA A 3 -38.80 -0.96 -9.57
CA ALA A 3 -37.79 -0.24 -10.31
C ALA A 3 -36.94 0.69 -9.42
N THR A 4 -37.58 1.38 -8.46
CA THR A 4 -36.90 2.27 -7.55
C THR A 4 -36.02 1.47 -6.57
N ALA A 5 -36.56 0.41 -6.01
CA ALA A 5 -35.80 -0.48 -5.12
C ALA A 5 -34.62 -1.13 -5.86
N LYS A 6 -34.83 -1.56 -7.09
CA LYS A 6 -33.75 -2.08 -7.93
C LYS A 6 -32.67 -1.03 -8.19
N HIS A 7 -33.05 0.23 -8.37
CA HIS A 7 -32.08 1.29 -8.59
C HIS A 7 -31.17 1.51 -7.39
N TYR A 8 -31.73 1.54 -6.18
CA TYR A 8 -30.94 1.68 -4.97
C TYR A 8 -30.05 0.49 -4.72
N GLY A 9 -30.62 -0.72 -4.87
CA GLY A 9 -29.85 -1.94 -4.78
C GLY A 9 -28.75 -2.01 -5.81
N TYR A 10 -29.01 -1.51 -7.01
CA TYR A 10 -28.06 -1.52 -8.10
C TYR A 10 -26.83 -0.63 -7.84
N ARG A 11 -27.02 0.49 -7.16
CA ARG A 11 -25.90 1.41 -6.83
C ARG A 11 -25.09 0.92 -5.63
N GLY A 12 -25.74 0.26 -4.69
CA GLY A 12 -25.10 -0.19 -3.47
C GLY A 12 -24.66 -1.63 -3.47
N ILE A 13 -25.18 -2.42 -4.42
CA ILE A 13 -24.93 -3.87 -4.47
C ILE A 13 -24.16 -4.21 -5.74
N MET A 14 -22.90 -4.59 -5.56
CA MET A 14 -22.11 -5.16 -6.62
C MET A 14 -22.33 -6.66 -6.67
N THR A 15 -22.19 -7.25 -7.86
CA THR A 15 -22.20 -8.71 -7.97
C THR A 15 -21.01 -9.28 -7.18
N GLU A 16 -21.13 -10.51 -6.75
CA GLU A 16 -20.05 -11.20 -6.04
C GLU A 16 -18.76 -11.21 -6.88
N GLN A 17 -18.90 -11.42 -8.19
CA GLN A 17 -17.75 -11.43 -9.09
C GLN A 17 -17.04 -10.06 -9.13
N LYS A 18 -17.79 -8.97 -9.16
CA LYS A 18 -17.22 -7.63 -9.14
C LYS A 18 -16.52 -7.33 -7.82
N GLN A 19 -17.12 -7.76 -6.71
CA GLN A 19 -16.50 -7.62 -5.40
C GLN A 19 -15.19 -8.39 -5.33
N LYS A 20 -15.19 -9.61 -5.82
CA LYS A 20 -13.98 -10.44 -5.86
C LYS A 20 -12.91 -9.82 -6.76
N ASN A 21 -13.31 -9.27 -7.90
CA ASN A 21 -12.38 -8.57 -8.80
C ASN A 21 -11.72 -7.37 -8.12
N LEU A 22 -12.47 -6.60 -7.31
CA LEU A 22 -11.91 -5.50 -6.56
C LEU A 22 -10.88 -5.98 -5.53
N ILE A 23 -11.19 -7.05 -4.83
CA ILE A 23 -10.27 -7.66 -3.86
C ILE A 23 -8.99 -8.11 -4.56
N GLU A 24 -9.11 -8.83 -5.66
CA GLU A 24 -7.97 -9.33 -6.43
C GLU A 24 -7.11 -8.19 -6.97
N SER A 25 -7.74 -7.14 -7.46
CA SER A 25 -7.03 -5.96 -7.96
C SER A 25 -6.26 -5.25 -6.85
N LEU A 26 -6.87 -5.08 -5.69
CA LEU A 26 -6.20 -4.49 -4.54
C LEU A 26 -5.04 -5.35 -4.06
N GLN A 27 -5.23 -6.67 -3.97
CA GLN A 27 -4.18 -7.60 -3.59
C GLN A 27 -2.99 -7.51 -4.54
N ARG A 28 -3.27 -7.44 -5.83
CA ARG A 28 -2.23 -7.32 -6.86
C ARG A 28 -1.42 -6.04 -6.71
N LEU A 29 -2.08 -4.92 -6.42
CA LEU A 29 -1.41 -3.63 -6.22
C LEU A 29 -0.52 -3.65 -4.98
N ILE A 30 -1.00 -4.23 -3.90
CA ILE A 30 -0.21 -4.35 -2.67
C ILE A 30 0.99 -5.28 -2.89
N ASP A 31 0.79 -6.41 -3.56
CA ASP A 31 1.87 -7.33 -3.90
C ASP A 31 2.92 -6.66 -4.78
N GLU A 32 2.51 -5.88 -5.77
CA GLU A 32 3.42 -5.14 -6.64
C GLU A 32 4.22 -4.10 -5.85
N GLN A 33 3.57 -3.37 -4.97
CA GLN A 33 4.23 -2.39 -4.12
C GLN A 33 5.27 -3.06 -3.21
N LEU A 34 4.90 -4.18 -2.59
CA LEU A 34 5.81 -4.95 -1.75
C LEU A 34 7.02 -5.45 -2.55
N LYS A 35 6.78 -5.95 -3.76
CA LYS A 35 7.85 -6.41 -4.65
C LYS A 35 8.82 -5.28 -4.99
N LEU A 36 8.31 -4.11 -5.36
CA LEU A 36 9.12 -2.94 -5.67
C LEU A 36 9.95 -2.48 -4.48
N MET A 37 9.35 -2.49 -3.29
CA MET A 37 10.06 -2.15 -2.06
C MET A 37 11.19 -3.13 -1.75
N ARG A 38 10.95 -4.43 -1.91
CA ARG A 38 11.96 -5.47 -1.67
C ARG A 38 13.10 -5.45 -2.68
N GLN A 39 12.82 -5.04 -3.91
CA GLN A 39 13.83 -4.92 -4.96
C GLN A 39 14.68 -3.66 -4.82
N GLY A 40 14.31 -2.76 -3.92
CA GLY A 40 14.97 -1.47 -3.79
C GLY A 40 14.80 -0.57 -5.02
N SER A 41 13.76 -0.82 -5.81
CA SER A 41 13.45 -0.02 -6.98
C SER A 41 13.02 1.38 -6.57
N CYS A 42 13.68 2.40 -7.12
CA CYS A 42 13.42 3.81 -6.79
C CYS A 42 12.53 4.50 -7.81
N ASP A 43 11.65 3.79 -8.50
CA ASP A 43 10.68 4.42 -9.40
C ASP A 43 9.54 5.04 -8.58
N SER A 44 9.80 6.27 -8.12
CA SER A 44 8.85 7.00 -7.29
C SER A 44 7.54 7.32 -8.02
N ALA A 45 7.60 7.55 -9.33
CA ALA A 45 6.40 7.81 -10.12
C ALA A 45 5.49 6.58 -10.15
N ARG A 46 6.07 5.40 -10.31
CA ARG A 46 5.33 4.14 -10.30
C ARG A 46 4.75 3.86 -8.93
N LEU A 47 5.52 4.06 -7.87
CA LEU A 47 5.05 3.89 -6.49
C LEU A 47 3.89 4.82 -6.16
N GLU A 48 3.97 6.09 -6.53
CA GLU A 48 2.88 7.05 -6.33
C GLU A 48 1.61 6.61 -7.06
N GLN A 49 1.75 6.14 -8.29
CA GLN A 49 0.63 5.66 -9.07
C GLN A 49 -0.05 4.47 -8.39
N ILE A 50 0.75 3.51 -7.92
CA ILE A 50 0.24 2.33 -7.21
C ILE A 50 -0.45 2.75 -5.92
N GLU A 51 0.13 3.67 -5.16
CA GLU A 51 -0.47 4.17 -3.91
C GLU A 51 -1.82 4.82 -4.16
N ARG A 52 -1.94 5.65 -5.20
CA ARG A 52 -3.22 6.27 -5.56
C ARG A 52 -4.27 5.25 -5.94
N GLN A 53 -3.90 4.28 -6.76
CA GLN A 53 -4.81 3.21 -7.16
C GLN A 53 -5.23 2.36 -5.97
N THR A 54 -4.30 2.08 -5.06
CA THR A 54 -4.57 1.34 -3.83
C THR A 54 -5.59 2.08 -2.95
N GLU A 55 -5.43 3.37 -2.77
CA GLU A 55 -6.37 4.19 -2.00
C GLU A 55 -7.76 4.17 -2.60
N VAL A 56 -7.87 4.31 -3.92
CA VAL A 56 -9.16 4.30 -4.61
C VAL A 56 -9.86 2.96 -4.42
N LEU A 57 -9.15 1.85 -4.63
CA LEU A 57 -9.72 0.52 -4.49
C LEU A 57 -10.08 0.20 -3.04
N ALA A 58 -9.21 0.53 -2.10
CA ALA A 58 -9.48 0.34 -0.68
C ALA A 58 -10.71 1.14 -0.25
N GLY A 59 -10.85 2.37 -0.74
CA GLY A 59 -12.02 3.20 -0.49
C GLY A 59 -13.31 2.58 -1.01
N ARG A 60 -13.29 2.03 -2.21
CA ARG A 60 -14.45 1.35 -2.79
C ARG A 60 -14.84 0.10 -1.99
N ILE A 61 -13.86 -0.68 -1.58
CA ILE A 61 -14.08 -1.88 -0.78
C ILE A 61 -14.68 -1.51 0.58
N ALA A 62 -14.17 -0.46 1.21
CA ALA A 62 -14.67 0.04 2.49
C ALA A 62 -16.10 0.56 2.37
N GLN A 63 -16.41 1.34 1.35
CA GLN A 63 -17.75 1.88 1.13
C GLN A 63 -18.78 0.79 0.88
N ALA A 64 -18.40 -0.23 0.12
CA ALA A 64 -19.27 -1.35 -0.19
C ALA A 64 -19.31 -2.40 0.93
N LYS A 65 -18.54 -2.22 1.99
CA LYS A 65 -18.45 -3.12 3.15
C LYS A 65 -18.14 -4.57 2.75
N ILE A 66 -17.30 -4.71 1.73
CA ILE A 66 -16.98 -6.03 1.16
C ILE A 66 -16.29 -6.92 2.18
N PHE A 67 -15.32 -6.39 2.93
CA PHE A 67 -14.58 -7.16 3.92
C PHE A 67 -15.36 -7.46 5.21
N GLU A 68 -16.54 -6.88 5.37
CA GLU A 68 -17.43 -7.23 6.47
C GLU A 68 -18.21 -8.52 6.20
N GLN A 69 -18.20 -9.00 4.97
CA GLN A 69 -18.87 -10.23 4.57
C GLN A 69 -18.04 -11.46 4.95
N GLU A 70 -18.67 -12.45 5.54
CA GLU A 70 -18.00 -13.68 5.99
C GLU A 70 -17.33 -14.43 4.85
N LYS A 71 -17.93 -14.42 3.66
CA LYS A 71 -17.37 -15.10 2.49
C LYS A 71 -16.02 -14.56 2.05
N PHE A 72 -15.66 -13.34 2.48
CA PHE A 72 -14.38 -12.72 2.15
C PHE A 72 -13.42 -12.65 3.34
N THR A 73 -13.69 -13.37 4.41
CA THR A 73 -12.83 -13.38 5.60
C THR A 73 -11.42 -13.84 5.30
N ALA A 74 -11.27 -14.91 4.52
CA ALA A 74 -9.95 -15.43 4.15
C ALA A 74 -9.18 -14.42 3.29
N ASP A 75 -9.86 -13.76 2.34
CA ASP A 75 -9.27 -12.72 1.50
C ASP A 75 -8.81 -11.52 2.33
N ARG A 76 -9.63 -11.10 3.29
CA ARG A 76 -9.30 -10.00 4.20
C ARG A 76 -8.07 -10.34 5.03
N GLN A 77 -8.00 -11.54 5.58
CA GLN A 77 -6.86 -11.98 6.39
C GLN A 77 -5.57 -12.03 5.58
N LYS A 78 -5.65 -12.55 4.36
CA LYS A 78 -4.52 -12.60 3.44
C LYS A 78 -4.02 -11.18 3.11
N MET A 79 -4.94 -10.30 2.79
CA MET A 79 -4.61 -8.92 2.47
C MET A 79 -4.00 -8.19 3.66
N GLN A 80 -4.53 -8.41 4.85
CA GLN A 80 -3.99 -7.82 6.06
C GLN A 80 -2.55 -8.26 6.31
N ARG A 81 -2.25 -9.54 6.10
CA ARG A 81 -0.89 -10.07 6.22
C ARG A 81 0.05 -9.41 5.22
N THR A 82 -0.35 -9.34 3.96
CA THR A 82 0.47 -8.71 2.91
C THR A 82 0.68 -7.23 3.22
N TYR A 83 -0.36 -6.53 3.66
CA TYR A 83 -0.27 -5.13 4.04
C TYR A 83 0.69 -4.92 5.23
N ASN A 84 0.64 -5.79 6.22
CA ASN A 84 1.59 -5.74 7.33
C ASN A 84 3.03 -5.93 6.87
N GLU A 85 3.27 -6.87 5.95
CA GLU A 85 4.59 -7.05 5.35
C GLU A 85 5.05 -5.82 4.60
N LEU A 86 4.14 -5.17 3.89
CA LEU A 86 4.43 -3.91 3.19
C LEU A 86 4.81 -2.81 4.17
N CYS A 87 4.08 -2.66 5.26
CA CYS A 87 4.41 -1.68 6.28
C CYS A 87 5.79 -1.92 6.90
N LEU A 88 6.15 -3.18 7.15
CA LEU A 88 7.47 -3.53 7.64
C LEU A 88 8.56 -3.20 6.62
N ALA A 89 8.32 -3.47 5.35
CA ALA A 89 9.27 -3.14 4.28
C ALA A 89 9.49 -1.63 4.16
N ILE A 90 8.43 -0.84 4.27
CA ILE A 90 8.51 0.63 4.26
C ILE A 90 9.34 1.14 5.44
N ARG A 91 9.10 0.61 6.63
CA ARG A 91 9.87 0.98 7.83
C ARG A 91 11.35 0.65 7.68
N ALA A 92 11.66 -0.55 7.17
CA ALA A 92 13.04 -0.96 6.95
C ALA A 92 13.76 0.00 6.01
N GLU A 93 13.10 0.43 4.94
CA GLU A 93 13.68 1.39 4.00
C GLU A 93 13.87 2.76 4.61
N GLN A 94 12.90 3.23 5.40
CA GLN A 94 13.02 4.50 6.12
C GLN A 94 14.20 4.48 7.08
N GLU A 95 14.44 3.39 7.79
CA GLU A 95 15.57 3.24 8.67
C GLU A 95 16.90 3.23 7.92
N GLN A 96 16.97 2.55 6.78
CA GLN A 96 18.16 2.55 5.93
C GLN A 96 18.51 3.96 5.45
N VAL A 97 17.52 4.71 5.02
CA VAL A 97 17.71 6.11 4.62
C VAL A 97 18.21 6.95 5.80
N LYS A 98 17.63 6.77 6.96
CA LYS A 98 18.02 7.47 8.18
C LYS A 98 19.49 7.16 8.54
N GLU A 99 19.86 5.89 8.52
CA GLU A 99 21.24 5.47 8.77
C GLU A 99 22.22 6.06 7.75
N ALA A 100 21.85 6.07 6.47
CA ALA A 100 22.66 6.67 5.41
C ALA A 100 22.86 8.16 5.65
N ILE A 101 21.81 8.88 6.04
CA ILE A 101 21.90 10.32 6.38
C ILE A 101 22.82 10.53 7.58
N GLU A 102 22.68 9.73 8.63
CA GLU A 102 23.53 9.82 9.82
C GLU A 102 25.02 9.57 9.47
N THR A 103 25.28 8.56 8.64
CA THR A 103 26.62 8.26 8.16
C THR A 103 27.21 9.44 7.41
N VAL A 104 26.45 10.05 6.51
CA VAL A 104 26.89 11.23 5.76
C VAL A 104 27.17 12.39 6.71
N ARG A 105 26.31 12.64 7.69
CA ARG A 105 26.49 13.69 8.71
C ARG A 105 27.77 13.47 9.52
N LYS A 106 28.01 12.23 9.94
CA LYS A 106 29.22 11.86 10.68
C LYS A 106 30.47 12.08 9.84
N GLY A 107 30.41 11.67 8.56
CA GLY A 107 31.49 11.89 7.61
C GLY A 107 31.81 13.36 7.39
N LYS A 108 30.80 14.19 7.17
CA LYS A 108 30.95 15.63 7.04
C LYS A 108 31.57 16.27 8.29
N LYS A 109 31.10 15.84 9.45
CA LYS A 109 31.62 16.34 10.72
C LYS A 109 33.10 15.97 10.91
N ALA A 110 33.46 14.74 10.59
CA ALA A 110 34.84 14.28 10.66
C ALA A 110 35.75 15.07 9.72
N ILE A 111 35.30 15.29 8.48
CA ILE A 111 36.03 16.11 7.49
C ILE A 111 36.21 17.54 7.99
N SER A 112 35.17 18.13 8.55
CA SER A 112 35.21 19.49 9.08
C SER A 112 36.25 19.63 10.21
N VAL A 113 36.26 18.66 11.14
CA VAL A 113 37.27 18.63 12.23
C VAL A 113 38.68 18.49 11.64
N TYR A 114 38.83 17.60 10.65
CA TYR A 114 40.13 17.40 10.00
C TYR A 114 40.65 18.67 9.32
N GLN A 115 39.76 19.38 8.64
CA GLN A 115 40.12 20.64 7.98
C GLN A 115 40.52 21.74 8.97
N LYS A 116 39.90 21.78 10.14
CA LYS A 116 40.24 22.75 11.19
C LYS A 116 41.62 22.51 11.79
N ASN A 117 42.08 21.28 11.74
CA ASN A 117 43.38 20.91 12.30
C ASN A 117 44.54 21.07 11.30
N LEU A 118 44.24 21.40 10.06
CA LEU A 118 45.21 21.71 9.04
C LEU A 118 45.55 23.18 9.06
#